data_5828d371db431a76bc4514dcfc0ea94f
#
_entry.id   5828d371db431a76bc4514dcfc0ea94f
#
_cell.length_a   1.000
_cell.length_b   1.000
_cell.length_c   1.000
_cell.angle_alpha   90.00
_cell.angle_beta   90.00
_cell.angle_gamma   90.00
#
_symmetry.space_group_name_H-M   'P 1'
#
loop_
_entity.id
_entity.type
_entity.pdbx_description
1 polymer ?
#
loop_
_entity_poly.entity_id
_entity_poly.type
_entity_poly.pdbx_seq_one_letter_code
_entity_poly.pdbx_strand_id
1 'polypeptide(L)'
;MDKIRFFFIALLGMGAAHLSAQTADSTQTSPWTTEGFAGLKLTQVSLTNWSAGGDNSVAFDLQGTYQANYKKGKHILNNRLELAYGLNKTGEDGMRKANDKIYMNTNYGYSIAKNWYASAFTTFQTQFSPGYDYSVNKDVAISEFMSPAYLTTGLGFTYDPGKIFTVVLSPASWRGTFVLNDRLSDEGAFGVDPGKHLLSSFGANLKGEVKYEFLKNMTVYSRLDLYSDYLHKPQNIDVNWEVQINMAINKWFSTTLTTNMVYDDDIKIVQKDGSKGSRLQFKEVLGVGVQFNF
;
A
#
# COMPACT_ATOMS: atom_id res chain seq x y z
N MET A 1 -4.74 -25.56 0.41
CA MET A 1 -3.35 -25.21 0.13
C MET A 1 -3.04 -25.09 -1.37
N ASP A 2 -3.85 -25.61 -2.27
CA ASP A 2 -3.54 -25.68 -3.71
C ASP A 2 -3.95 -24.45 -4.55
N LYS A 3 -4.80 -23.56 -4.01
CA LYS A 3 -5.26 -22.36 -4.74
C LYS A 3 -4.24 -21.19 -4.74
N ILE A 4 -3.27 -21.20 -3.83
CA ILE A 4 -2.24 -20.14 -3.74
C ILE A 4 -1.11 -20.36 -4.75
N ARG A 5 -0.85 -21.60 -5.15
CA ARG A 5 0.21 -21.95 -6.12
C ARG A 5 -0.04 -21.41 -7.54
N PHE A 6 -1.29 -21.25 -7.94
CA PHE A 6 -1.62 -20.82 -9.30
C PHE A 6 -1.52 -19.30 -9.51
N PHE A 7 -1.64 -18.49 -8.45
CA PHE A 7 -1.61 -17.04 -8.59
C PHE A 7 -0.19 -16.47 -8.74
N PHE A 8 0.81 -17.11 -8.12
CA PHE A 8 2.21 -16.65 -8.22
C PHE A 8 2.86 -16.96 -9.59
N ILE A 9 2.43 -18.01 -10.28
CA ILE A 9 2.97 -18.36 -11.60
C ILE A 9 2.45 -17.42 -12.70
N ALA A 10 1.23 -16.89 -12.57
CA ALA A 10 0.66 -15.96 -13.54
C ALA A 10 1.31 -14.56 -13.51
N LEU A 11 1.81 -14.11 -12.35
CA LEU A 11 2.48 -12.80 -12.24
C LEU A 11 3.91 -12.81 -12.80
N LEU A 12 4.61 -13.94 -12.73
CA LEU A 12 5.94 -14.12 -13.35
C LEU A 12 5.88 -14.29 -14.88
N GLY A 13 4.74 -14.73 -15.40
CA GLY A 13 4.55 -14.92 -16.84
C GLY A 13 4.26 -13.63 -17.63
N MET A 14 3.79 -12.57 -17.00
CA MET A 14 3.51 -11.29 -17.69
C MET A 14 4.75 -10.40 -17.92
N GLY A 15 5.84 -10.65 -17.21
CA GLY A 15 7.09 -9.87 -17.37
C GLY A 15 7.98 -10.31 -18.54
N ALA A 16 7.73 -11.46 -19.16
CA ALA A 16 8.61 -12.04 -20.18
C ALA A 16 8.17 -11.79 -21.63
N ALA A 17 7.04 -11.15 -21.86
CA ALA A 17 6.42 -11.08 -23.21
C ALA A 17 6.81 -9.84 -24.05
N HIS A 18 7.67 -8.93 -23.61
CA HIS A 18 8.04 -7.74 -24.36
C HIS A 18 9.54 -7.51 -24.56
N LEU A 19 10.31 -8.58 -24.75
CA LEU A 19 11.66 -8.49 -25.35
C LEU A 19 11.60 -8.83 -26.84
N SER A 20 10.72 -8.14 -27.57
CA SER A 20 10.83 -8.08 -29.04
C SER A 20 11.59 -6.82 -29.37
N ALA A 21 12.81 -6.99 -29.87
CA ALA A 21 13.61 -5.93 -30.47
C ALA A 21 12.78 -5.30 -31.59
N GLN A 22 12.20 -4.14 -31.39
CA GLN A 22 11.71 -3.29 -32.46
C GLN A 22 12.89 -2.57 -33.04
N THR A 23 13.20 -2.91 -34.30
CA THR A 23 14.06 -2.12 -35.19
C THR A 23 13.56 -0.66 -35.20
N ALA A 24 14.49 0.23 -34.91
CA ALA A 24 14.26 1.66 -34.91
C ALA A 24 13.88 2.15 -36.32
N ASP A 25 12.67 2.67 -36.45
CA ASP A 25 12.38 3.79 -37.32
C ASP A 25 11.23 4.62 -36.78
N SER A 26 11.43 5.93 -36.76
CA SER A 26 10.57 7.02 -36.31
C SER A 26 10.77 7.50 -34.86
N THR A 27 11.15 8.75 -34.78
CA THR A 27 11.33 9.61 -33.59
C THR A 27 10.04 9.95 -32.83
N GLN A 28 9.08 9.06 -32.70
CA GLN A 28 7.96 9.22 -31.78
C GLN A 28 8.31 8.57 -30.42
N THR A 29 8.75 9.38 -29.48
CA THR A 29 8.85 8.93 -28.08
C THR A 29 7.48 8.46 -27.59
N SER A 30 7.42 7.24 -27.05
CA SER A 30 6.20 6.68 -26.46
C SER A 30 5.59 7.69 -25.46
N PRO A 31 4.29 7.94 -25.47
CA PRO A 31 3.63 8.77 -24.46
C PRO A 31 3.58 8.10 -23.09
N TRP A 32 3.98 6.85 -22.99
CA TRP A 32 4.05 6.08 -21.76
C TRP A 32 5.46 6.05 -21.19
N THR A 33 5.54 6.22 -19.87
CA THR A 33 6.74 5.97 -19.07
C THR A 33 6.39 4.92 -18.02
N THR A 34 7.18 3.86 -17.94
CA THR A 34 7.01 2.80 -16.97
C THR A 34 8.22 2.71 -16.06
N GLU A 35 8.00 2.44 -14.80
CA GLU A 35 9.04 2.13 -13.83
C GLU A 35 8.52 1.12 -12.83
N GLY A 36 9.41 0.31 -12.31
CA GLY A 36 9.03 -0.66 -11.29
C GLY A 36 10.21 -1.18 -10.49
N PHE A 37 9.91 -1.80 -9.38
CA PHE A 37 10.87 -2.62 -8.67
C PHE A 37 10.22 -3.87 -8.12
N ALA A 38 11.02 -4.91 -7.94
CA ALA A 38 10.69 -6.09 -7.15
C ALA A 38 11.84 -6.36 -6.17
N GLY A 39 11.52 -6.64 -4.92
CA GLY A 39 12.52 -6.82 -3.87
C GLY A 39 12.15 -7.91 -2.88
N LEU A 40 13.16 -8.64 -2.40
CA LEU A 40 13.07 -9.61 -1.32
C LEU A 40 13.99 -9.16 -0.18
N LYS A 41 13.41 -8.96 0.99
CA LYS A 41 14.11 -8.60 2.22
C LYS A 41 14.13 -9.79 3.15
N LEU A 42 15.27 -10.00 3.81
CA LEU A 42 15.48 -11.05 4.80
C LEU A 42 16.01 -10.41 6.08
N THR A 43 15.52 -10.90 7.21
CA THR A 43 16.05 -10.57 8.54
C THR A 43 16.20 -11.88 9.30
N GLN A 44 17.36 -12.11 9.93
CA GLN A 44 17.62 -13.31 10.72
C GLN A 44 18.32 -12.92 12.02
N VAL A 45 17.85 -13.53 13.13
CA VAL A 45 18.57 -13.57 14.42
C VAL A 45 18.85 -15.04 14.72
N SER A 46 20.12 -15.37 14.94
CA SER A 46 20.57 -16.72 15.31
C SER A 46 21.41 -16.65 16.57
N LEU A 47 20.97 -17.34 17.62
CA LEU A 47 21.57 -17.37 18.93
C LEU A 47 22.06 -18.79 19.21
N THR A 48 23.35 -18.94 19.49
CA THR A 48 23.97 -20.22 19.89
C THR A 48 24.72 -20.01 21.17
N ASN A 49 24.33 -20.72 22.23
CA ASN A 49 24.94 -20.60 23.58
C ASN A 49 24.94 -19.15 24.11
N TRP A 50 23.91 -18.36 23.73
CA TRP A 50 23.76 -16.97 24.13
C TRP A 50 23.14 -16.87 25.52
N SER A 51 23.94 -16.44 26.52
CA SER A 51 23.54 -16.44 27.93
C SER A 51 22.62 -15.31 28.35
N ALA A 52 22.49 -14.23 27.52
CA ALA A 52 21.68 -13.08 27.84
C ALA A 52 20.17 -13.25 27.48
N GLY A 53 19.78 -14.44 26.96
CA GLY A 53 18.37 -14.71 26.56
C GLY A 53 18.04 -14.18 25.15
N GLY A 54 16.81 -14.45 24.71
CA GLY A 54 16.31 -14.10 23.40
C GLY A 54 15.95 -15.35 22.57
N ASP A 55 15.27 -15.14 21.43
CA ASP A 55 14.83 -16.20 20.53
C ASP A 55 15.47 -16.09 19.15
N ASN A 56 15.68 -17.23 18.51
CA ASN A 56 16.00 -17.29 17.09
C ASN A 56 14.81 -16.75 16.29
N SER A 57 15.06 -15.94 15.29
CA SER A 57 14.00 -15.45 14.43
C SER A 57 14.42 -15.36 12.97
N VAL A 58 13.45 -15.51 12.08
CA VAL A 58 13.62 -15.28 10.66
C VAL A 58 12.38 -14.57 10.13
N ALA A 59 12.61 -13.55 9.31
CA ALA A 59 11.54 -12.86 8.59
C ALA A 59 11.93 -12.68 7.13
N PHE A 60 10.93 -12.73 6.25
CA PHE A 60 11.10 -12.34 4.87
C PHE A 60 9.92 -11.49 4.42
N ASP A 61 10.19 -10.56 3.51
CA ASP A 61 9.21 -9.62 2.97
C ASP A 61 9.46 -9.46 1.46
N LEU A 62 8.48 -9.87 0.67
CA LEU A 62 8.45 -9.69 -0.77
C LEU A 62 7.65 -8.42 -1.09
N GLN A 63 8.23 -7.52 -1.88
CA GLN A 63 7.61 -6.27 -2.28
C GLN A 63 7.76 -6.06 -3.78
N GLY A 64 6.74 -5.47 -4.38
CA GLY A 64 6.76 -5.05 -5.77
C GLY A 64 5.96 -3.77 -5.99
N THR A 65 6.49 -2.88 -6.82
CA THR A 65 5.78 -1.69 -7.28
C THR A 65 5.93 -1.59 -8.79
N TYR A 66 4.84 -1.26 -9.45
CA TYR A 66 4.81 -0.97 -10.87
C TYR A 66 4.06 0.33 -11.12
N GLN A 67 4.65 1.22 -11.90
CA GLN A 67 4.04 2.48 -12.32
C GLN A 67 3.99 2.55 -13.83
N ALA A 68 2.86 3.02 -14.36
CA ALA A 68 2.68 3.27 -15.79
C ALA A 68 2.02 4.64 -15.96
N ASN A 69 2.80 5.61 -16.42
CA ASN A 69 2.40 6.99 -16.54
C ASN A 69 2.29 7.35 -18.03
N TYR A 70 1.13 7.87 -18.42
CA TYR A 70 0.86 8.37 -19.76
C TYR A 70 0.78 9.89 -19.75
N LYS A 71 1.42 10.50 -20.73
CA LYS A 71 1.32 11.95 -20.94
C LYS A 71 1.34 12.27 -22.45
N LYS A 72 0.22 12.81 -22.93
CA LYS A 72 0.11 13.27 -24.33
C LYS A 72 -0.85 14.45 -24.44
N GLY A 73 -0.38 15.55 -25.00
CA GLY A 73 -1.17 16.77 -25.13
C GLY A 73 -1.65 17.27 -23.77
N LYS A 74 -2.96 17.38 -23.59
CA LYS A 74 -3.60 17.82 -22.35
C LYS A 74 -3.93 16.68 -21.38
N HIS A 75 -3.63 15.43 -21.72
CA HIS A 75 -4.03 14.26 -20.96
C HIS A 75 -2.85 13.69 -20.17
N ILE A 76 -3.10 13.35 -18.91
CA ILE A 76 -2.23 12.52 -18.08
C ILE A 76 -3.02 11.35 -17.53
N LEU A 77 -2.36 10.20 -17.35
CA LEU A 77 -2.90 9.06 -16.63
C LEU A 77 -1.76 8.42 -15.84
N ASN A 78 -1.85 8.48 -14.53
CA ASN A 78 -0.86 7.93 -13.62
C ASN A 78 -1.44 6.69 -12.96
N ASN A 79 -0.79 5.54 -13.14
CA ASN A 79 -1.18 4.28 -12.54
C ASN A 79 -0.06 3.77 -11.63
N ARG A 80 -0.43 3.23 -10.48
CA ARG A 80 0.50 2.62 -9.53
C ARG A 80 -0.12 1.35 -8.94
N LEU A 81 0.64 0.27 -8.98
CA LEU A 81 0.36 -1.00 -8.32
C LEU A 81 1.44 -1.25 -7.28
N GLU A 82 1.06 -1.57 -6.06
CA GLU A 82 1.96 -2.01 -4.99
C GLU A 82 1.46 -3.35 -4.45
N LEU A 83 2.37 -4.29 -4.33
CA LEU A 83 2.13 -5.60 -3.75
C LEU A 83 3.18 -5.85 -2.67
N ALA A 84 2.76 -6.35 -1.52
CA ALA A 84 3.67 -6.77 -0.47
C ALA A 84 3.13 -8.00 0.25
N TYR A 85 4.04 -8.92 0.61
CA TYR A 85 3.72 -10.08 1.43
C TYR A 85 4.92 -10.49 2.28
N GLY A 86 4.75 -10.48 3.58
CA GLY A 86 5.80 -10.77 4.53
C GLY A 86 5.35 -11.76 5.61
N LEU A 87 6.27 -12.63 5.99
CA LEU A 87 6.10 -13.58 7.07
C LEU A 87 7.26 -13.48 8.05
N ASN A 88 6.99 -13.75 9.32
CA ASN A 88 8.02 -13.88 10.34
C ASN A 88 7.80 -15.14 11.18
N LYS A 89 8.88 -15.64 11.76
CA LYS A 89 8.89 -16.71 12.74
C LYS A 89 9.84 -16.32 13.87
N THR A 90 9.42 -16.50 15.13
CA THR A 90 10.21 -16.24 16.31
C THR A 90 10.13 -17.45 17.25
N GLY A 91 11.27 -17.97 17.67
CA GLY A 91 11.34 -19.15 18.53
C GLY A 91 10.70 -20.39 17.90
N GLU A 92 9.87 -21.07 18.69
CA GLU A 92 9.11 -22.25 18.27
C GLU A 92 7.75 -21.91 17.66
N ASP A 93 7.37 -20.64 17.60
CA ASP A 93 6.13 -20.20 16.98
C ASP A 93 6.08 -20.59 15.51
N GLY A 94 4.87 -20.76 14.99
CA GLY A 94 4.62 -20.93 13.56
C GLY A 94 4.94 -19.66 12.76
N MET A 95 4.96 -19.77 11.44
CA MET A 95 5.07 -18.61 10.56
C MET A 95 3.84 -17.72 10.74
N ARG A 96 4.06 -16.43 10.98
CA ARG A 96 3.03 -15.39 11.18
C ARG A 96 3.12 -14.35 10.11
N LYS A 97 1.97 -13.85 9.68
CA LYS A 97 1.90 -12.74 8.73
C LYS A 97 2.40 -11.45 9.37
N ALA A 98 3.38 -10.80 8.72
CA ALA A 98 3.98 -9.55 9.16
C ALA A 98 3.66 -8.38 8.22
N ASN A 99 3.47 -8.66 6.92
CA ASN A 99 3.10 -7.68 5.90
C ASN A 99 2.14 -8.30 4.90
N ASP A 100 1.15 -7.54 4.42
CA ASP A 100 0.19 -8.02 3.43
C ASP A 100 -0.52 -6.81 2.82
N LYS A 101 -0.32 -6.55 1.53
CA LYS A 101 -0.83 -5.35 0.87
C LYS A 101 -1.07 -5.61 -0.61
N ILE A 102 -2.24 -5.25 -1.06
CA ILE A 102 -2.59 -5.00 -2.46
C ILE A 102 -3.06 -3.54 -2.52
N TYR A 103 -2.38 -2.71 -3.28
CA TYR A 103 -2.73 -1.31 -3.46
C TYR A 103 -2.69 -0.94 -4.92
N MET A 104 -3.75 -0.33 -5.43
CA MET A 104 -3.84 0.20 -6.78
C MET A 104 -4.30 1.65 -6.72
N ASN A 105 -3.66 2.50 -7.51
CA ASN A 105 -4.07 3.89 -7.69
C ASN A 105 -4.05 4.25 -9.17
N THR A 106 -5.11 4.90 -9.62
CA THR A 106 -5.21 5.44 -10.98
C THR A 106 -5.68 6.89 -10.85
N ASN A 107 -4.99 7.81 -11.51
CA ASN A 107 -5.35 9.23 -11.56
C ASN A 107 -5.31 9.72 -13.00
N TYR A 108 -6.46 10.03 -13.57
CA TYR A 108 -6.59 10.67 -14.87
C TYR A 108 -6.72 12.19 -14.69
N GLY A 109 -6.01 12.96 -15.52
CA GLY A 109 -6.08 14.42 -15.50
C GLY A 109 -6.17 15.03 -16.89
N TYR A 110 -6.99 16.07 -17.01
CA TYR A 110 -7.07 16.95 -18.17
C TYR A 110 -6.51 18.33 -17.82
N SER A 111 -5.49 18.78 -18.55
CA SER A 111 -4.78 20.03 -18.27
C SER A 111 -5.68 21.26 -18.47
N ILE A 112 -5.85 22.04 -17.41
CA ILE A 112 -6.63 23.28 -17.38
C ILE A 112 -5.76 24.53 -17.25
N ALA A 113 -4.55 24.38 -16.67
CA ALA A 113 -3.53 25.43 -16.56
C ALA A 113 -2.14 24.80 -16.44
N LYS A 114 -1.07 25.60 -16.37
CA LYS A 114 0.29 25.07 -16.18
C LYS A 114 0.36 24.25 -14.89
N ASN A 115 0.69 22.96 -15.03
CA ASN A 115 0.80 21.97 -13.95
C ASN A 115 -0.53 21.65 -13.22
N TRP A 116 -1.66 22.21 -13.64
CA TRP A 116 -2.97 21.96 -13.07
C TRP A 116 -3.84 21.15 -14.01
N TYR A 117 -4.49 20.14 -13.44
CA TYR A 117 -5.37 19.25 -14.17
C TYR A 117 -6.72 19.13 -13.44
N ALA A 118 -7.81 19.21 -14.18
CA ALA A 118 -9.10 18.66 -13.71
C ALA A 118 -8.95 17.14 -13.72
N SER A 119 -9.25 16.46 -12.62
CA SER A 119 -8.89 15.05 -12.47
C SER A 119 -9.98 14.18 -11.86
N ALA A 120 -9.90 12.90 -12.20
CA ALA A 120 -10.64 11.81 -11.58
C ALA A 120 -9.63 10.77 -11.07
N PHE A 121 -9.81 10.27 -9.87
CA PHE A 121 -8.95 9.23 -9.33
C PHE A 121 -9.75 8.06 -8.75
N THR A 122 -9.08 6.91 -8.68
CA THR A 122 -9.56 5.72 -8.00
C THR A 122 -8.39 5.09 -7.26
N THR A 123 -8.61 4.74 -6.00
CA THR A 123 -7.66 4.00 -5.16
C THR A 123 -8.35 2.76 -4.62
N PHE A 124 -7.72 1.62 -4.74
CA PHE A 124 -8.19 0.36 -4.17
C PHE A 124 -7.10 -0.23 -3.29
N GLN A 125 -7.48 -0.70 -2.11
CA GLN A 125 -6.56 -1.35 -1.18
C GLN A 125 -7.23 -2.55 -0.51
N THR A 126 -6.52 -3.67 -0.42
CA THR A 126 -6.90 -4.86 0.36
C THR A 126 -5.65 -5.68 0.70
N GLN A 127 -5.82 -6.92 1.11
CA GLN A 127 -4.78 -7.88 1.48
C GLN A 127 -5.00 -9.24 0.79
N PHE A 128 -3.98 -10.11 0.79
CA PHE A 128 -4.03 -11.42 0.13
C PHE A 128 -4.62 -12.52 1.00
N SER A 129 -4.30 -12.51 2.31
CA SER A 129 -4.49 -13.66 3.18
C SER A 129 -5.11 -13.27 4.53
N PRO A 130 -5.68 -14.23 5.28
CA PRO A 130 -6.17 -13.98 6.63
C PRO A 130 -5.10 -13.40 7.56
N GLY A 131 -5.51 -12.45 8.39
CA GLY A 131 -4.74 -11.91 9.50
C GLY A 131 -5.30 -12.37 10.83
N TYR A 132 -4.44 -12.53 11.83
CA TYR A 132 -4.80 -13.05 13.15
C TYR A 132 -4.26 -12.15 14.26
N ASP A 133 -4.99 -12.03 15.35
CA ASP A 133 -4.44 -11.51 16.60
C ASP A 133 -3.87 -12.67 17.41
N TYR A 134 -2.58 -12.93 17.25
CA TYR A 134 -1.88 -14.04 17.91
C TYR A 134 -1.80 -13.90 19.43
N SER A 135 -2.09 -12.71 19.97
CA SER A 135 -2.14 -12.48 21.42
C SER A 135 -3.49 -12.88 22.04
N VAL A 136 -4.54 -12.93 21.23
CA VAL A 136 -5.91 -13.24 21.65
C VAL A 136 -6.34 -14.62 21.19
N ASN A 137 -6.36 -14.83 19.87
CA ASN A 137 -6.76 -16.09 19.28
C ASN A 137 -6.12 -16.29 17.89
N LYS A 138 -5.24 -17.26 17.78
CA LYS A 138 -4.53 -17.60 16.55
C LYS A 138 -5.35 -18.35 15.49
N ASP A 139 -6.54 -18.85 15.87
CA ASP A 139 -7.37 -19.71 15.00
C ASP A 139 -8.56 -18.93 14.40
N VAL A 140 -8.82 -17.71 14.89
CA VAL A 140 -9.88 -16.85 14.38
C VAL A 140 -9.30 -15.64 13.67
N ALA A 141 -9.54 -15.57 12.36
CA ALA A 141 -9.06 -14.46 11.53
C ALA A 141 -9.76 -13.14 11.92
N ILE A 142 -9.00 -12.07 12.08
CA ILE A 142 -9.51 -10.71 12.32
C ILE A 142 -9.58 -9.88 11.04
N SER A 143 -9.03 -10.37 9.95
CA SER A 143 -9.09 -9.79 8.60
C SER A 143 -8.79 -10.85 7.55
N GLU A 144 -9.23 -10.64 6.30
CA GLU A 144 -8.89 -11.49 5.16
C GLU A 144 -9.04 -10.74 3.83
N PHE A 145 -8.86 -11.42 2.70
CA PHE A 145 -9.06 -10.81 1.38
C PHE A 145 -10.47 -10.21 1.27
N MET A 146 -10.56 -8.95 0.83
CA MET A 146 -11.80 -8.16 0.77
C MET A 146 -12.52 -7.95 2.12
N SER A 147 -11.82 -8.19 3.25
CA SER A 147 -12.33 -7.96 4.61
C SER A 147 -11.20 -7.48 5.53
N PRO A 148 -10.79 -6.17 5.41
CA PRO A 148 -11.42 -5.12 4.61
C PRO A 148 -10.86 -4.98 3.19
N ALA A 149 -11.67 -4.38 2.31
CA ALA A 149 -11.18 -3.70 1.13
C ALA A 149 -11.69 -2.26 1.10
N TYR A 150 -10.83 -1.34 0.72
CA TYR A 150 -11.14 0.08 0.62
C TYR A 150 -11.11 0.51 -0.84
N LEU A 151 -12.20 1.09 -1.33
CA LEU A 151 -12.28 1.70 -2.65
C LEU A 151 -12.64 3.17 -2.49
N THR A 152 -11.74 4.06 -2.90
CA THR A 152 -11.99 5.50 -2.91
C THR A 152 -11.94 6.00 -4.34
N THR A 153 -12.96 6.72 -4.77
CA THR A 153 -12.99 7.39 -6.08
C THR A 153 -13.46 8.82 -5.92
N GLY A 154 -12.95 9.73 -6.75
CA GLY A 154 -13.30 11.13 -6.61
C GLY A 154 -12.97 11.97 -7.83
N LEU A 155 -13.59 13.15 -7.84
CA LEU A 155 -13.39 14.19 -8.84
C LEU A 155 -12.79 15.44 -8.18
N GLY A 156 -11.83 16.05 -8.86
CA GLY A 156 -11.17 17.22 -8.30
C GLY A 156 -10.04 17.77 -9.17
N PHE A 157 -8.96 18.14 -8.53
CA PHE A 157 -7.84 18.79 -9.19
C PHE A 157 -6.52 18.11 -8.80
N THR A 158 -5.64 17.95 -9.77
CA THR A 158 -4.27 17.51 -9.55
C THR A 158 -3.31 18.65 -9.87
N TYR A 159 -2.39 18.92 -8.95
CA TYR A 159 -1.23 19.74 -9.19
C TYR A 159 0.00 18.86 -9.33
N ASP A 160 0.58 18.83 -10.53
CA ASP A 160 1.73 18.00 -10.87
C ASP A 160 2.77 18.82 -11.65
N PRO A 161 3.78 19.38 -10.96
CA PRO A 161 4.88 20.08 -11.60
C PRO A 161 5.87 19.14 -12.30
N GLY A 162 5.66 17.81 -12.22
CA GLY A 162 6.42 16.79 -12.94
C GLY A 162 7.82 16.49 -12.38
N LYS A 163 8.09 16.79 -11.09
CA LYS A 163 9.44 16.60 -10.51
C LYS A 163 9.42 15.82 -9.21
N ILE A 164 9.11 16.49 -8.10
CA ILE A 164 9.34 15.95 -6.77
C ILE A 164 8.04 15.54 -6.10
N PHE A 165 6.96 16.25 -6.36
CA PHE A 165 5.71 16.02 -5.66
C PHE A 165 4.50 16.14 -6.57
N THR A 166 3.42 15.48 -6.17
CA THR A 166 2.08 15.58 -6.77
C THR A 166 1.07 15.75 -5.66
N VAL A 167 0.08 16.61 -5.87
CA VAL A 167 -1.04 16.79 -4.93
C VAL A 167 -2.35 16.61 -5.68
N VAL A 168 -3.24 15.78 -5.13
CA VAL A 168 -4.60 15.57 -5.62
C VAL A 168 -5.56 16.07 -4.55
N LEU A 169 -6.38 17.07 -4.88
CA LEU A 169 -7.46 17.57 -4.04
C LEU A 169 -8.79 17.19 -4.67
N SER A 170 -9.58 16.40 -4.00
CA SER A 170 -10.90 15.98 -4.44
C SER A 170 -11.96 16.37 -3.42
N PRO A 171 -12.72 17.46 -3.67
CA PRO A 171 -13.81 17.87 -2.80
C PRO A 171 -15.05 16.97 -2.93
N ALA A 172 -15.10 16.11 -3.94
CA ALA A 172 -16.20 15.17 -4.19
C ALA A 172 -15.62 13.76 -4.33
N SER A 173 -15.51 13.06 -3.20
CA SER A 173 -15.00 11.70 -3.11
C SER A 173 -16.00 10.77 -2.45
N TRP A 174 -16.17 9.60 -3.04
CA TRP A 174 -16.87 8.47 -2.44
C TRP A 174 -15.86 7.47 -1.93
N ARG A 175 -16.07 6.93 -0.72
CA ARG A 175 -15.31 5.82 -0.14
C ARG A 175 -16.25 4.68 0.23
N GLY A 176 -15.92 3.48 -0.22
CA GLY A 176 -16.54 2.23 0.19
C GLY A 176 -15.58 1.37 0.98
N THR A 177 -15.97 0.96 2.18
CA THR A 177 -15.29 -0.08 2.98
C THR A 177 -16.08 -1.36 2.84
N PHE A 178 -15.47 -2.38 2.24
CA PHE A 178 -16.07 -3.68 2.00
C PHE A 178 -15.59 -4.69 3.05
N VAL A 179 -16.52 -5.47 3.60
CA VAL A 179 -16.26 -6.57 4.52
C VAL A 179 -17.06 -7.78 4.04
N LEU A 180 -16.46 -8.61 3.16
CA LEU A 180 -17.19 -9.69 2.49
C LEU A 180 -17.28 -10.98 3.33
N ASN A 181 -16.51 -11.09 4.40
CA ASN A 181 -16.62 -12.20 5.36
C ASN A 181 -17.83 -11.98 6.26
N ASP A 182 -18.77 -12.94 6.27
CA ASP A 182 -20.05 -12.84 7.01
C ASP A 182 -19.81 -12.66 8.52
N ARG A 183 -18.91 -13.42 9.12
CA ARG A 183 -18.61 -13.30 10.56
C ARG A 183 -18.07 -11.93 10.93
N LEU A 184 -17.09 -11.41 10.16
CA LEU A 184 -16.54 -10.06 10.39
C LEU A 184 -17.59 -8.98 10.17
N SER A 185 -18.48 -9.17 9.21
CA SER A 185 -19.63 -8.29 8.98
C SER A 185 -20.60 -8.31 10.16
N ASP A 186 -20.97 -9.48 10.65
CA ASP A 186 -21.87 -9.64 11.80
C ASP A 186 -21.28 -9.03 13.09
N GLU A 187 -19.96 -9.04 13.23
CA GLU A 187 -19.23 -8.40 14.34
C GLU A 187 -19.11 -6.87 14.18
N GLY A 188 -19.53 -6.29 13.05
CA GLY A 188 -19.37 -4.86 12.74
C GLY A 188 -17.90 -4.45 12.56
N ALA A 189 -17.05 -5.37 12.07
CA ALA A 189 -15.63 -5.10 11.86
C ALA A 189 -15.43 -3.98 10.82
N PHE A 190 -14.35 -3.20 10.99
CA PHE A 190 -13.97 -2.10 10.07
C PHE A 190 -15.04 -1.02 9.89
N GLY A 191 -15.96 -0.88 10.87
CA GLY A 191 -16.97 0.17 10.89
C GLY A 191 -18.25 -0.13 10.12
N VAL A 192 -18.39 -1.28 9.46
CA VAL A 192 -19.66 -1.66 8.84
C VAL A 192 -20.73 -1.93 9.91
N ASP A 193 -21.99 -1.66 9.61
CA ASP A 193 -23.09 -2.08 10.46
C ASP A 193 -23.15 -3.61 10.53
N PRO A 194 -23.47 -4.21 11.68
CA PRO A 194 -23.59 -5.66 11.80
C PRO A 194 -24.48 -6.28 10.73
N GLY A 195 -23.95 -7.28 10.04
CA GLY A 195 -24.63 -7.94 8.91
C GLY A 195 -24.62 -7.16 7.60
N LYS A 196 -23.90 -6.02 7.52
CA LYS A 196 -23.69 -5.28 6.28
C LYS A 196 -22.28 -5.49 5.75
N HIS A 197 -22.16 -5.59 4.42
CA HIS A 197 -20.88 -5.83 3.74
C HIS A 197 -20.25 -4.55 3.16
N LEU A 198 -20.91 -3.41 3.29
CA LEU A 198 -20.44 -2.13 2.76
C LEU A 198 -20.79 -0.99 3.71
N LEU A 199 -19.76 -0.27 4.10
CA LEU A 199 -19.87 1.08 4.64
C LEU A 199 -19.56 2.06 3.51
N SER A 200 -20.49 2.99 3.27
CA SER A 200 -20.39 3.99 2.20
C SER A 200 -20.31 5.38 2.81
N SER A 201 -19.30 6.14 2.43
CA SER A 201 -19.14 7.53 2.85
C SER A 201 -18.90 8.46 1.66
N PHE A 202 -19.21 9.74 1.83
CA PHE A 202 -18.98 10.78 0.84
C PHE A 202 -18.31 11.98 1.50
N GLY A 203 -17.21 12.46 0.91
CA GLY A 203 -16.40 13.48 1.55
C GLY A 203 -15.36 14.14 0.67
N ALA A 204 -14.38 14.77 1.31
CA ALA A 204 -13.20 15.31 0.66
C ALA A 204 -12.00 14.37 0.85
N ASN A 205 -11.17 14.29 -0.19
CA ASN A 205 -9.89 13.60 -0.14
C ASN A 205 -8.76 14.55 -0.56
N LEU A 206 -7.66 14.54 0.20
CA LEU A 206 -6.41 15.21 -0.14
C LEU A 206 -5.29 14.16 -0.12
N LYS A 207 -4.67 13.94 -1.27
CA LYS A 207 -3.51 13.05 -1.40
C LYS A 207 -2.28 13.84 -1.82
N GLY A 208 -1.18 13.67 -1.10
CA GLY A 208 0.13 14.21 -1.43
C GLY A 208 1.15 13.09 -1.61
N GLU A 209 1.90 13.11 -2.70
CA GLU A 209 3.01 12.19 -2.93
C GLU A 209 4.30 12.97 -3.18
N VAL A 210 5.39 12.52 -2.57
CA VAL A 210 6.74 13.06 -2.74
C VAL A 210 7.69 11.92 -3.05
N LYS A 211 8.51 12.08 -4.10
CA LYS A 211 9.63 11.19 -4.42
C LYS A 211 10.86 12.03 -4.64
N TYR A 212 11.87 11.89 -3.79
CA TYR A 212 13.04 12.74 -3.82
C TYR A 212 14.32 11.97 -3.43
N GLU A 213 15.34 12.07 -4.27
CA GLU A 213 16.69 11.60 -3.94
C GLU A 213 17.41 12.71 -3.16
N PHE A 214 17.45 12.55 -1.83
CA PHE A 214 18.01 13.57 -0.92
C PHE A 214 19.52 13.40 -0.70
N LEU A 215 20.04 12.21 -0.94
CA LEU A 215 21.47 11.90 -1.00
C LEU A 215 21.72 10.89 -2.11
N LYS A 216 22.94 10.83 -2.60
CA LYS A 216 23.35 9.83 -3.61
C LYS A 216 22.95 8.42 -3.15
N ASN A 217 22.18 7.72 -3.96
CA ASN A 217 21.65 6.39 -3.68
C ASN A 217 20.64 6.31 -2.51
N MET A 218 20.13 7.45 -2.02
CA MET A 218 19.12 7.48 -0.96
C MET A 218 17.88 8.24 -1.44
N THR A 219 16.79 7.53 -1.60
CA THR A 219 15.52 8.08 -2.07
C THR A 219 14.47 7.99 -0.97
N VAL A 220 13.77 9.08 -0.73
CA VAL A 220 12.54 9.09 0.07
C VAL A 220 11.33 9.08 -0.86
N TYR A 221 10.37 8.22 -0.55
CA TYR A 221 9.01 8.27 -1.06
C TYR A 221 8.08 8.49 0.13
N SER A 222 7.22 9.48 0.04
CA SER A 222 6.21 9.77 1.07
C SER A 222 4.85 9.93 0.41
N ARG A 223 3.83 9.29 0.95
CA ARG A 223 2.44 9.41 0.53
C ARG A 223 1.57 9.68 1.74
N LEU A 224 0.92 10.83 1.72
CA LEU A 224 -0.08 11.24 2.71
C LEU A 224 -1.46 11.22 2.05
N ASP A 225 -2.41 10.53 2.64
CA ASP A 225 -3.81 10.48 2.23
C ASP A 225 -4.68 10.92 3.41
N LEU A 226 -5.44 11.99 3.21
CA LEU A 226 -6.36 12.57 4.18
C LEU A 226 -7.78 12.46 3.64
N TYR A 227 -8.71 11.99 4.48
CA TYR A 227 -10.11 11.91 4.13
C TYR A 227 -10.98 12.49 5.23
N SER A 228 -12.01 13.25 4.84
CA SER A 228 -13.02 13.79 5.75
C SER A 228 -14.41 13.42 5.24
N ASP A 229 -15.18 12.67 6.03
CA ASP A 229 -16.56 12.31 5.71
C ASP A 229 -17.49 13.51 5.99
N TYR A 230 -18.18 13.97 4.96
CA TYR A 230 -19.13 15.09 5.08
C TYR A 230 -20.40 14.73 5.85
N LEU A 231 -20.74 13.45 5.87
CA LEU A 231 -22.00 12.96 6.43
C LEU A 231 -21.88 12.59 7.91
N HIS A 232 -20.64 12.19 8.33
CA HIS A 232 -20.38 11.72 9.68
C HIS A 232 -19.13 12.39 10.26
N LYS A 233 -19.34 13.36 11.18
CA LYS A 233 -18.26 14.06 11.92
C LYS A 233 -17.15 14.61 11.00
N PRO A 234 -17.44 15.57 10.13
CA PRO A 234 -16.48 16.06 9.12
C PRO A 234 -15.20 16.68 9.72
N GLN A 235 -15.21 17.01 11.01
CA GLN A 235 -14.03 17.47 11.77
C GLN A 235 -13.03 16.34 12.05
N ASN A 236 -13.44 15.08 11.98
CA ASN A 236 -12.57 13.93 12.15
C ASN A 236 -11.93 13.64 10.79
N ILE A 237 -10.61 13.74 10.72
CA ILE A 237 -9.85 13.49 9.51
C ILE A 237 -9.15 12.15 9.65
N ASP A 238 -9.46 11.22 8.73
CA ASP A 238 -8.71 10.00 8.59
C ASP A 238 -7.37 10.29 7.94
N VAL A 239 -6.33 9.69 8.47
CA VAL A 239 -4.95 9.88 8.03
C VAL A 239 -4.35 8.54 7.67
N ASN A 240 -3.80 8.41 6.46
CA ASN A 240 -2.91 7.32 6.09
C ASN A 240 -1.62 7.93 5.55
N TRP A 241 -0.53 7.78 6.29
CA TRP A 241 0.75 8.34 5.93
C TRP A 241 1.81 7.25 5.85
N GLU A 242 2.31 7.03 4.65
CA GLU A 242 3.40 6.10 4.36
C GLU A 242 4.68 6.87 4.02
N VAL A 243 5.79 6.48 4.63
CA VAL A 243 7.12 6.98 4.29
C VAL A 243 8.04 5.79 4.04
N GLN A 244 8.71 5.79 2.91
CA GLN A 244 9.70 4.78 2.54
C GLN A 244 11.03 5.46 2.24
N ILE A 245 12.08 5.06 2.93
CA ILE A 245 13.46 5.48 2.66
C ILE A 245 14.18 4.28 2.07
N ASN A 246 14.61 4.38 0.81
CA ASN A 246 15.41 3.37 0.15
C ASN A 246 16.88 3.83 0.07
N MET A 247 17.77 2.99 0.57
CA MET A 247 19.21 3.21 0.63
C MET A 247 19.91 2.14 -0.20
N ALA A 248 20.24 2.44 -1.45
CA ALA A 248 20.88 1.49 -2.37
C ALA A 248 22.38 1.40 -2.06
N ILE A 249 22.82 0.21 -1.62
CA ILE A 249 24.23 -0.11 -1.37
C ILE A 249 24.95 -0.36 -2.70
N ASN A 250 24.28 -1.07 -3.61
CA ASN A 250 24.73 -1.29 -4.99
C ASN A 250 23.51 -1.53 -5.91
N LYS A 251 23.73 -2.01 -7.14
CA LYS A 251 22.68 -2.26 -8.13
C LYS A 251 21.61 -3.28 -7.68
N TRP A 252 21.98 -4.17 -6.77
CA TRP A 252 21.15 -5.32 -6.37
C TRP A 252 20.79 -5.29 -4.89
N PHE A 253 21.57 -4.63 -4.05
CA PHE A 253 21.49 -4.70 -2.60
C PHE A 253 21.07 -3.35 -2.02
N SER A 254 20.03 -3.35 -1.20
CA SER A 254 19.50 -2.15 -0.57
C SER A 254 19.03 -2.39 0.85
N THR A 255 19.00 -1.33 1.63
CA THR A 255 18.28 -1.23 2.89
C THR A 255 17.07 -0.35 2.68
N THR A 256 15.92 -0.74 3.22
CA THR A 256 14.70 0.06 3.14
C THR A 256 14.10 0.18 4.52
N LEU A 257 13.79 1.42 4.92
CA LEU A 257 12.95 1.73 6.08
C LEU A 257 11.58 2.16 5.54
N THR A 258 10.53 1.46 5.96
CA THR A 258 9.15 1.82 5.64
C THR A 258 8.40 2.07 6.94
N THR A 259 7.76 3.22 7.05
CA THR A 259 6.84 3.52 8.15
C THR A 259 5.45 3.76 7.58
N ASN A 260 4.43 3.30 8.29
CA ASN A 260 3.03 3.56 7.97
C ASN A 260 2.29 3.97 9.23
N MET A 261 1.65 5.13 9.18
CA MET A 261 0.79 5.67 10.24
C MET A 261 -0.64 5.73 9.72
N VAL A 262 -1.57 5.12 10.46
CA VAL A 262 -3.00 5.13 10.14
C VAL A 262 -3.78 5.62 11.36
N TYR A 263 -4.62 6.62 11.13
CA TYR A 263 -5.64 7.05 12.07
C TYR A 263 -6.98 7.09 11.37
N ASP A 264 -7.97 6.44 11.92
CA ASP A 264 -9.33 6.39 11.41
C ASP A 264 -10.28 6.38 12.62
N ASP A 265 -11.19 7.37 12.71
CA ASP A 265 -12.09 7.50 13.84
C ASP A 265 -13.14 6.39 13.88
N ASP A 266 -13.45 5.75 12.77
CA ASP A 266 -14.43 4.68 12.68
C ASP A 266 -13.86 3.33 13.13
N ILE A 267 -12.54 3.16 13.09
CA ILE A 267 -11.86 1.95 13.53
C ILE A 267 -11.56 2.02 15.01
N LYS A 268 -12.25 1.18 15.82
CA LYS A 268 -12.05 1.10 17.26
C LYS A 268 -11.11 -0.05 17.62
N ILE A 269 -10.00 0.30 18.26
CA ILE A 269 -8.98 -0.65 18.70
C ILE A 269 -9.24 -0.99 20.18
N VAL A 270 -9.25 -2.28 20.49
CA VAL A 270 -9.33 -2.78 21.87
C VAL A 270 -7.98 -2.56 22.54
N GLN A 271 -7.97 -1.90 23.70
CA GLN A 271 -6.78 -1.63 24.48
C GLN A 271 -6.53 -2.73 25.52
N LYS A 272 -5.35 -2.72 26.12
CA LYS A 272 -4.98 -3.70 27.16
C LYS A 272 -5.90 -3.69 28.39
N ASP A 273 -6.54 -2.56 28.68
CA ASP A 273 -7.53 -2.40 29.78
C ASP A 273 -8.96 -2.79 29.36
N GLY A 274 -9.16 -3.30 28.13
CA GLY A 274 -10.45 -3.68 27.57
C GLY A 274 -11.25 -2.50 26.99
N SER A 275 -10.80 -1.27 27.12
CA SER A 275 -11.47 -0.11 26.51
C SER A 275 -11.32 -0.13 24.98
N LYS A 276 -12.32 0.39 24.28
CA LYS A 276 -12.29 0.53 22.80
C LYS A 276 -12.25 2.00 22.42
N GLY A 277 -11.37 2.36 21.49
CA GLY A 277 -11.27 3.73 21.00
C GLY A 277 -10.41 3.85 19.74
N SER A 278 -10.59 4.94 19.01
CA SER A 278 -9.74 5.27 17.87
C SER A 278 -8.32 5.57 18.35
N ARG A 279 -7.34 5.02 17.70
CA ARG A 279 -5.92 5.20 18.05
C ARG A 279 -5.09 5.31 16.79
N LEU A 280 -3.99 6.05 16.90
CA LEU A 280 -2.95 6.04 15.89
C LEU A 280 -2.34 4.63 15.84
N GLN A 281 -2.38 4.04 14.66
CA GLN A 281 -1.72 2.78 14.35
C GLN A 281 -0.38 3.11 13.69
N PHE A 282 0.69 2.50 14.15
CA PHE A 282 2.03 2.70 13.63
C PHE A 282 2.68 1.37 13.30
N LYS A 283 3.21 1.27 12.10
CA LYS A 283 3.97 0.11 11.62
C LYS A 283 5.30 0.60 11.08
N GLU A 284 6.38 -0.06 11.49
CA GLU A 284 7.72 0.17 10.98
C GLU A 284 8.31 -1.14 10.49
N VAL A 285 8.96 -1.10 9.33
CA VAL A 285 9.67 -2.23 8.75
C VAL A 285 11.03 -1.75 8.26
N LEU A 286 12.08 -2.23 8.89
CA LEU A 286 13.46 -2.08 8.44
C LEU A 286 13.94 -3.40 7.85
N GLY A 287 14.35 -3.40 6.61
CA GLY A 287 14.79 -4.62 5.94
C GLY A 287 16.01 -4.38 5.06
N VAL A 288 16.85 -5.41 4.97
CA VAL A 288 17.98 -5.48 4.06
C VAL A 288 17.72 -6.58 3.06
N GLY A 289 17.99 -6.35 1.78
CA GLY A 289 17.67 -7.36 0.79
C GLY A 289 18.12 -7.03 -0.63
N VAL A 290 17.68 -7.86 -1.54
CA VAL A 290 17.92 -7.70 -2.97
C VAL A 290 16.73 -7.03 -3.64
N GLN A 291 17.00 -6.13 -4.59
CA GLN A 291 15.97 -5.50 -5.41
C GLN A 291 16.41 -5.42 -6.87
N PHE A 292 15.42 -5.46 -7.76
CA PHE A 292 15.56 -5.26 -9.18
C PHE A 292 14.68 -4.08 -9.59
N ASN A 293 15.29 -3.11 -10.25
CA ASN A 293 14.57 -1.96 -10.82
C ASN A 293 14.48 -2.15 -12.34
N PHE A 294 13.33 -1.81 -12.93
CA PHE A 294 13.07 -1.96 -14.36
C PHE A 294 12.13 -0.87 -14.89
#